data_ed64c269231efbb1b7becccf6789cb0a
#
_entry.id   ed64c269231efbb1b7becccf6789cb0a
#
_cell.length_a   1.000
_cell.length_b   1.000
_cell.length_c   1.000
_cell.angle_alpha   90.00
_cell.angle_beta   90.00
_cell.angle_gamma   90.00
#
_symmetry.space_group_name_H-M   'P 1'
#
loop_
_entity.id
_entity.type
_entity.pdbx_description
1 polymer ?
#
loop_
_entity_poly.entity_id
_entity_poly.type
_entity_poly.pdbx_seq_one_letter_code
_entity_poly.pdbx_strand_id
1 'polypeptide(L)'
;MKKVKQGVYSIFGRIYIPEEIMGKSDLLLHISDTPSQIFPAVRKLIRKLKPKVIIHTGDLSDNIKLEFNENLMKDFVLEAKKIIRIMEFSSAEEIYIAMGNHDKYKEVEKLKERSILAEMGQIVKVGEYDLHFSHYYEDVITEPKDYNLYGHNPLMKNHKVRNRWFLNGVSSINVIDLSTGKVYELRYPWGTDDYRYRRRKSGL
;
A
#
# COMPACT_ATOMS: atom_id res chain seq x y z
N MET A 1 -11.26 -20.62 10.44
CA MET A 1 -12.38 -19.83 9.90
C MET A 1 -11.94 -18.51 9.22
N LYS A 2 -11.10 -17.65 9.81
CA LYS A 2 -10.68 -16.37 9.18
C LYS A 2 -10.02 -16.54 7.81
N LYS A 3 -9.04 -17.44 7.67
CA LYS A 3 -8.35 -17.71 6.38
C LYS A 3 -9.30 -18.18 5.27
N VAL A 4 -10.32 -18.96 5.62
CA VAL A 4 -11.33 -19.43 4.65
C VAL A 4 -12.19 -18.24 4.18
N LYS A 5 -12.69 -17.40 5.10
CA LYS A 5 -13.45 -16.17 4.76
C LYS A 5 -12.62 -15.25 3.87
N GLN A 6 -11.33 -15.01 4.18
CA GLN A 6 -10.44 -14.21 3.34
C GLN A 6 -10.31 -14.81 1.92
N GLY A 7 -10.14 -16.12 1.79
CA GLY A 7 -10.08 -16.81 0.50
C GLY A 7 -11.34 -16.60 -0.34
N VAL A 8 -12.52 -16.81 0.25
CA VAL A 8 -13.80 -16.64 -0.44
C VAL A 8 -13.98 -15.19 -0.91
N TYR A 9 -13.75 -14.19 -0.04
CA TYR A 9 -13.86 -12.78 -0.42
C TYR A 9 -12.89 -12.41 -1.55
N SER A 10 -11.65 -12.91 -1.48
CA SER A 10 -10.61 -12.67 -2.48
C SER A 10 -11.03 -13.15 -3.87
N ILE A 11 -11.62 -14.35 -4.01
CA ILE A 11 -12.11 -14.89 -5.28
C ILE A 11 -13.18 -13.99 -5.91
N PHE A 12 -14.03 -13.36 -5.09
CA PHE A 12 -15.03 -12.40 -5.56
C PHE A 12 -14.49 -10.96 -5.75
N GLY A 13 -13.18 -10.78 -5.86
CA GLY A 13 -12.57 -9.47 -6.04
C GLY A 13 -12.74 -8.53 -4.84
N ARG A 14 -12.95 -9.07 -3.63
CA ARG A 14 -13.21 -8.31 -2.41
C ARG A 14 -12.13 -8.54 -1.37
N ILE A 15 -11.95 -7.55 -0.49
CA ILE A 15 -11.05 -7.65 0.68
C ILE A 15 -11.91 -7.95 1.90
N TYR A 16 -11.62 -9.06 2.59
CA TYR A 16 -12.26 -9.40 3.86
C TYR A 16 -11.70 -8.54 4.99
N ILE A 17 -12.57 -7.90 5.73
CA ILE A 17 -12.21 -7.09 6.89
C ILE A 17 -12.64 -7.86 8.14
N PRO A 18 -11.71 -8.22 9.05
CA PRO A 18 -12.05 -8.84 10.32
C PRO A 18 -12.95 -7.95 11.18
N GLU A 19 -13.91 -8.54 11.88
CA GLU A 19 -14.84 -7.81 12.74
C GLU A 19 -14.10 -7.04 13.86
N GLU A 20 -12.96 -7.56 14.32
CA GLU A 20 -12.16 -6.98 15.39
C GLU A 20 -11.56 -5.60 15.06
N ILE A 21 -11.49 -5.22 13.77
CA ILE A 21 -10.99 -3.90 13.35
C ILE A 21 -12.10 -3.00 12.81
N MET A 22 -13.32 -3.53 12.71
CA MET A 22 -14.45 -2.71 12.28
C MET A 22 -14.85 -1.70 13.37
N GLY A 23 -14.99 -0.42 12.96
CA GLY A 23 -15.39 0.65 13.87
C GLY A 23 -14.29 1.19 14.79
N LYS A 24 -13.04 0.71 14.68
CA LYS A 24 -11.90 1.30 15.38
C LYS A 24 -11.49 2.63 14.74
N SER A 25 -11.10 3.60 15.56
CA SER A 25 -10.71 4.95 15.13
C SER A 25 -9.22 5.06 14.79
N ASP A 26 -8.37 4.30 15.51
CA ASP A 26 -6.91 4.46 15.45
C ASP A 26 -6.27 3.36 14.61
N LEU A 27 -6.61 3.35 13.32
CA LEU A 27 -6.07 2.39 12.36
C LEU A 27 -5.09 3.06 11.39
N LEU A 28 -3.96 2.41 11.16
CA LEU A 28 -3.07 2.70 10.04
C LEU A 28 -3.27 1.63 8.98
N LEU A 29 -3.46 2.06 7.73
CA LEU A 29 -3.54 1.21 6.55
C LEU A 29 -2.25 1.33 5.75
N HIS A 30 -1.57 0.20 5.53
CA HIS A 30 -0.41 0.09 4.65
C HIS A 30 -0.75 -0.76 3.43
N ILE A 31 -0.51 -0.21 2.24
CA ILE A 31 -0.67 -0.84 0.93
C ILE A 31 0.53 -0.53 0.05
N SER A 32 0.79 -1.34 -0.97
CA SER A 32 1.89 -1.16 -1.92
C SER A 32 1.60 -1.81 -3.26
N ASP A 33 2.30 -1.38 -4.29
CA ASP A 33 2.31 -2.05 -5.61
C ASP A 33 0.88 -2.34 -6.10
N THR A 34 0.05 -1.29 -6.19
CA THR A 34 -1.38 -1.43 -6.44
C THR A 34 -1.72 -1.38 -7.94
N PRO A 35 -2.05 -2.50 -8.60
CA PRO A 35 -2.54 -2.44 -9.97
C PRO A 35 -3.94 -1.80 -10.02
N SER A 36 -4.22 -1.05 -11.08
CA SER A 36 -5.46 -0.27 -11.21
C SER A 36 -6.75 -1.12 -11.13
N GLN A 37 -6.65 -2.39 -11.45
CA GLN A 37 -7.77 -3.34 -11.38
C GLN A 37 -8.31 -3.54 -9.96
N ILE A 38 -7.50 -3.33 -8.93
CA ILE A 38 -7.94 -3.49 -7.54
C ILE A 38 -8.39 -2.16 -6.90
N PHE A 39 -8.30 -1.03 -7.58
CA PHE A 39 -8.70 0.27 -7.03
C PHE A 39 -10.13 0.31 -6.47
N PRO A 40 -11.14 -0.34 -7.10
CA PRO A 40 -12.47 -0.40 -6.51
C PRO A 40 -12.51 -1.13 -5.16
N ALA A 41 -11.71 -2.20 -5.01
CA ALA A 41 -11.61 -2.95 -3.76
C ALA A 41 -10.90 -2.12 -2.67
N VAL A 42 -9.80 -1.43 -3.03
CA VAL A 42 -9.06 -0.52 -2.14
C VAL A 42 -9.95 0.64 -1.68
N ARG A 43 -10.68 1.28 -2.59
CA ARG A 43 -11.66 2.33 -2.25
C ARG A 43 -12.68 1.84 -1.24
N LYS A 44 -13.25 0.64 -1.46
CA LYS A 44 -14.23 0.05 -0.55
C LYS A 44 -13.63 -0.28 0.81
N LEU A 45 -12.38 -0.76 0.84
CA LEU A 45 -11.63 -1.02 2.08
C LEU A 45 -11.47 0.27 2.88
N ILE A 46 -10.90 1.31 2.27
CA ILE A 46 -10.66 2.62 2.92
C ILE A 46 -11.96 3.21 3.47
N ARG A 47 -13.04 3.19 2.67
CA ARG A 47 -14.35 3.69 3.11
C ARG A 47 -14.93 2.94 4.32
N LYS A 48 -14.65 1.63 4.42
CA LYS A 48 -15.16 0.80 5.54
C LYS A 48 -14.29 0.89 6.78
N LEU A 49 -12.97 0.88 6.62
CA LEU A 49 -12.03 0.96 7.72
C LEU A 49 -11.93 2.36 8.32
N LYS A 50 -12.07 3.39 7.47
CA LYS A 50 -11.82 4.80 7.84
C LYS A 50 -10.50 4.95 8.61
N PRO A 51 -9.37 4.52 8.01
CA PRO A 51 -8.09 4.57 8.70
C PRO A 51 -7.73 6.02 9.04
N LYS A 52 -7.07 6.22 10.17
CA LYS A 52 -6.53 7.51 10.60
C LYS A 52 -5.32 7.91 9.77
N VAL A 53 -4.48 6.91 9.45
CA VAL A 53 -3.27 7.09 8.64
C VAL A 53 -3.28 6.10 7.47
N ILE A 54 -2.85 6.57 6.29
CA ILE A 54 -2.62 5.72 5.11
C ILE A 54 -1.17 5.87 4.70
N ILE A 55 -0.47 4.74 4.52
CA ILE A 55 0.88 4.70 3.94
C ILE A 55 0.84 3.83 2.70
N HIS A 56 1.22 4.40 1.56
CA HIS A 56 1.44 3.68 0.31
C HIS A 56 2.94 3.63 0.02
N THR A 57 3.51 2.44 -0.05
CA THR A 57 4.96 2.26 -0.21
C THR A 57 5.40 2.10 -1.67
N GLY A 58 4.78 2.88 -2.57
CA GLY A 58 5.23 3.00 -3.96
C GLY A 58 4.55 2.06 -4.95
N ASP A 59 4.87 2.28 -6.23
CA ASP A 59 4.25 1.64 -7.38
C ASP A 59 2.73 1.82 -7.36
N LEU A 60 2.32 3.11 -7.44
CA LEU A 60 0.92 3.57 -7.33
C LEU A 60 -0.01 2.90 -8.33
N SER A 61 0.52 2.55 -9.51
CA SER A 61 -0.22 1.84 -10.56
C SER A 61 0.67 0.75 -11.17
N ASP A 62 0.88 -0.33 -10.42
CA ASP A 62 1.91 -1.34 -10.70
C ASP A 62 1.68 -2.19 -11.96
N ASN A 63 0.50 -2.14 -12.58
CA ASN A 63 0.27 -2.68 -13.92
C ASN A 63 0.86 -1.82 -15.05
N ILE A 64 1.42 -0.64 -14.73
CA ILE A 64 2.06 0.28 -15.66
C ILE A 64 3.55 0.35 -15.32
N LYS A 65 4.37 -0.30 -16.13
CA LYS A 65 5.80 -0.50 -15.87
C LYS A 65 6.63 0.62 -16.52
N LEU A 66 6.59 1.83 -15.93
CA LEU A 66 7.29 2.99 -16.47
C LEU A 66 8.80 2.81 -16.54
N GLU A 67 9.40 2.08 -15.61
CA GLU A 67 10.83 1.76 -15.63
C GLU A 67 11.27 1.12 -16.96
N PHE A 68 10.37 0.34 -17.58
CA PHE A 68 10.66 -0.37 -18.82
C PHE A 68 10.09 0.30 -20.06
N ASN A 69 9.15 1.24 -19.93
CA ASN A 69 8.50 1.90 -21.06
C ASN A 69 7.95 3.28 -20.70
N GLU A 70 8.71 4.33 -20.98
CA GLU A 70 8.33 5.72 -20.71
C GLU A 70 7.13 6.20 -21.55
N ASN A 71 6.81 5.55 -22.67
CA ASN A 71 5.62 5.90 -23.46
C ASN A 71 4.32 5.69 -22.70
N LEU A 72 4.34 4.93 -21.60
CA LEU A 72 3.18 4.70 -20.72
C LEU A 72 2.94 5.86 -19.74
N MET A 73 3.68 6.96 -19.81
CA MET A 73 3.56 8.10 -18.90
C MET A 73 2.14 8.64 -18.80
N LYS A 74 1.43 8.78 -19.91
CA LYS A 74 0.04 9.27 -19.90
C LYS A 74 -0.89 8.33 -19.15
N ASP A 75 -0.73 7.03 -19.38
CA ASP A 75 -1.53 6.01 -18.69
C ASP A 75 -1.22 6.01 -17.19
N PHE A 76 0.06 6.11 -16.82
CA PHE A 76 0.49 6.22 -15.42
C PHE A 76 -0.16 7.42 -14.72
N VAL A 77 -0.06 8.62 -15.31
CA VAL A 77 -0.64 9.85 -14.73
C VAL A 77 -2.15 9.69 -14.48
N LEU A 78 -2.87 9.09 -15.43
CA LEU A 78 -4.30 8.83 -15.29
C LEU A 78 -4.62 7.86 -14.14
N GLU A 79 -3.88 6.76 -14.04
CA GLU A 79 -4.15 5.77 -13.01
C GLU A 79 -3.62 6.21 -11.63
N ALA A 80 -2.42 6.79 -11.56
CA ALA A 80 -1.86 7.36 -10.32
C ALA A 80 -2.82 8.41 -9.72
N LYS A 81 -3.39 9.28 -10.56
CA LYS A 81 -4.40 10.25 -10.12
C LYS A 81 -5.60 9.59 -9.45
N LYS A 82 -6.04 8.43 -9.95
CA LYS A 82 -7.20 7.72 -9.37
C LYS A 82 -6.89 7.19 -7.98
N ILE A 83 -5.76 6.53 -7.79
CA ILE A 83 -5.41 5.97 -6.48
C ILE A 83 -5.09 7.06 -5.45
N ILE A 84 -4.39 8.12 -5.84
CA ILE A 84 -4.13 9.28 -4.99
C ILE A 84 -5.47 9.88 -4.52
N ARG A 85 -6.41 10.13 -5.42
CA ARG A 85 -7.73 10.64 -5.07
C ARG A 85 -8.52 9.69 -4.16
N ILE A 86 -8.41 8.37 -4.36
CA ILE A 86 -9.06 7.39 -3.46
C ILE A 86 -8.53 7.56 -2.03
N MET A 87 -7.24 7.78 -1.85
CA MET A 87 -6.65 8.02 -0.54
C MET A 87 -7.01 9.40 0.01
N GLU A 88 -6.88 10.45 -0.79
CA GLU A 88 -7.06 11.83 -0.35
C GLU A 88 -8.52 12.23 -0.05
N PHE A 89 -9.49 11.61 -0.75
CA PHE A 89 -10.93 11.78 -0.43
C PHE A 89 -11.41 10.89 0.73
N SER A 90 -10.49 10.20 1.42
CA SER A 90 -10.82 9.48 2.64
C SER A 90 -10.86 10.41 3.87
N SER A 91 -11.29 9.86 5.01
CA SER A 91 -11.23 10.53 6.30
C SER A 91 -9.88 10.42 7.00
N ALA A 92 -8.84 9.91 6.34
CA ALA A 92 -7.51 9.81 6.92
C ALA A 92 -6.96 11.20 7.24
N GLU A 93 -6.36 11.35 8.41
CA GLU A 93 -5.74 12.59 8.84
C GLU A 93 -4.39 12.79 8.12
N GLU A 94 -3.64 11.70 7.96
CA GLU A 94 -2.32 11.70 7.34
C GLU A 94 -2.25 10.66 6.21
N ILE A 95 -1.62 11.04 5.10
CA ILE A 95 -1.39 10.17 3.95
C ILE A 95 0.04 10.33 3.49
N TYR A 96 0.78 9.24 3.51
CA TYR A 96 2.17 9.18 3.06
C TYR A 96 2.28 8.29 1.82
N ILE A 97 3.09 8.73 0.86
CA ILE A 97 3.36 8.00 -0.38
C ILE A 97 4.87 7.96 -0.59
N ALA A 98 5.48 6.78 -0.47
CA ALA A 98 6.85 6.57 -0.94
C ALA A 98 6.85 6.34 -2.46
N MET A 99 7.94 6.69 -3.13
CA MET A 99 8.08 6.48 -4.57
C MET A 99 8.67 5.11 -4.87
N GLY A 100 7.99 4.37 -5.75
CA GLY A 100 8.49 3.13 -6.32
C GLY A 100 9.26 3.35 -7.63
N ASN A 101 9.87 2.29 -8.16
CA ASN A 101 10.64 2.35 -9.41
C ASN A 101 9.76 2.63 -10.65
N HIS A 102 8.46 2.33 -10.57
CA HIS A 102 7.49 2.64 -11.61
C HIS A 102 6.77 3.98 -11.41
N ASP A 103 7.11 4.72 -10.35
CA ASP A 103 6.55 6.05 -10.11
C ASP A 103 7.46 7.15 -10.67
N LYS A 104 6.89 8.33 -10.93
CA LYS A 104 7.63 9.54 -11.33
C LYS A 104 7.29 10.67 -10.37
N TYR A 105 8.22 11.00 -9.46
CA TYR A 105 8.04 11.98 -8.39
C TYR A 105 7.39 13.28 -8.88
N LYS A 106 7.98 13.91 -9.92
CA LYS A 106 7.48 15.19 -10.46
C LYS A 106 6.03 15.13 -10.94
N GLU A 107 5.59 13.98 -11.48
CA GLU A 107 4.21 13.82 -11.92
C GLU A 107 3.28 13.56 -10.73
N VAL A 108 3.68 12.72 -9.78
CA VAL A 108 2.91 12.46 -8.56
C VAL A 108 2.75 13.73 -7.73
N GLU A 109 3.79 14.56 -7.64
CA GLU A 109 3.75 15.85 -6.94
C GLU A 109 2.70 16.82 -7.51
N LYS A 110 2.52 16.83 -8.84
CA LYS A 110 1.47 17.64 -9.48
C LYS A 110 0.06 17.09 -9.26
N LEU A 111 -0.07 15.80 -8.93
CA LEU A 111 -1.36 15.13 -8.79
C LEU A 111 -1.92 15.17 -7.36
N LYS A 112 -1.03 15.23 -6.37
CA LYS A 112 -1.42 15.25 -4.96
C LYS A 112 -1.97 16.60 -4.52
N GLU A 113 -2.87 16.58 -3.57
CA GLU A 113 -3.41 17.78 -2.91
C GLU A 113 -2.93 17.87 -1.45
N ARG A 114 -2.98 16.75 -0.70
CA ARG A 114 -2.65 16.74 0.74
C ARG A 114 -1.73 15.60 1.18
N SER A 115 -1.40 14.66 0.29
CA SER A 115 -0.47 13.58 0.61
C SER A 115 0.96 14.11 0.79
N ILE A 116 1.71 13.48 1.67
CA ILE A 116 3.14 13.75 1.91
C ILE A 116 3.93 12.74 1.08
N LEU A 117 4.81 13.23 0.21
CA LEU A 117 5.64 12.36 -0.63
C LEU A 117 7.00 12.13 0.02
N ALA A 118 7.46 10.90 -0.01
CA ALA A 118 8.81 10.50 0.33
C ALA A 118 9.49 9.93 -0.92
N GLU A 119 10.49 10.66 -1.44
CA GLU A 119 11.27 10.19 -2.60
C GLU A 119 12.14 8.99 -2.24
N MET A 120 12.65 8.98 -1.03
CA MET A 120 13.39 7.88 -0.41
C MET A 120 12.68 7.43 0.87
N GLY A 121 13.26 6.52 1.62
CA GLY A 121 12.71 6.12 2.91
C GLY A 121 12.51 7.29 3.87
N GLN A 122 11.44 7.26 4.64
CA GLN A 122 11.10 8.28 5.61
C GLN A 122 10.74 7.67 6.96
N ILE A 123 11.21 8.33 8.03
CA ILE A 123 10.85 7.99 9.40
C ILE A 123 9.83 8.99 9.90
N VAL A 124 8.73 8.48 10.45
CA VAL A 124 7.63 9.30 10.99
C VAL A 124 7.18 8.73 12.33
N LYS A 125 6.67 9.60 13.19
CA LYS A 125 6.01 9.18 14.43
C LYS A 125 4.50 9.22 14.23
N VAL A 126 3.85 8.11 14.52
CA VAL A 126 2.38 7.97 14.43
C VAL A 126 1.86 7.44 15.76
N GLY A 127 1.18 8.29 16.53
CA GLY A 127 0.82 7.99 17.90
C GLY A 127 2.06 7.72 18.76
N GLU A 128 2.11 6.56 19.40
CA GLU A 128 3.23 6.16 20.25
C GLU A 128 4.36 5.42 19.49
N TYR A 129 4.17 5.15 18.18
CA TYR A 129 5.07 4.31 17.41
C TYR A 129 5.93 5.10 16.44
N ASP A 130 7.19 4.71 16.34
CA ASP A 130 8.08 5.15 15.27
C ASP A 130 7.98 4.19 14.08
N LEU A 131 7.77 4.74 12.90
CA LEU A 131 7.66 4.00 11.65
C LEU A 131 8.76 4.39 10.68
N HIS A 132 9.34 3.42 10.01
CA HIS A 132 10.20 3.64 8.86
C HIS A 132 9.50 3.05 7.64
N PHE A 133 9.28 3.84 6.59
CA PHE A 133 8.67 3.34 5.36
C PHE A 133 9.47 3.76 4.13
N SER A 134 9.57 2.85 3.17
CA SER A 134 10.17 3.04 1.86
C SER A 134 9.55 2.08 0.86
N HIS A 135 9.86 2.23 -0.42
CA HIS A 135 9.52 1.22 -1.41
C HIS A 135 10.38 -0.04 -1.25
N TYR A 136 11.66 0.13 -0.89
CA TYR A 136 12.62 -0.97 -0.80
C TYR A 136 12.83 -1.44 0.64
N TYR A 137 12.98 -2.76 0.79
CA TYR A 137 13.32 -3.38 2.08
C TYR A 137 14.67 -2.92 2.60
N GLU A 138 15.63 -2.77 1.69
CA GLU A 138 17.01 -2.38 1.96
C GLU A 138 17.09 -1.04 2.69
N ASP A 139 16.19 -0.12 2.41
CA ASP A 139 16.16 1.18 3.07
C ASP A 139 15.71 1.05 4.53
N VAL A 140 14.61 0.32 4.76
CA VAL A 140 14.00 0.25 6.10
C VAL A 140 14.83 -0.56 7.08
N ILE A 141 15.75 -1.44 6.62
CA ILE A 141 16.66 -2.18 7.49
C ILE A 141 17.87 -1.36 7.94
N THR A 142 18.14 -0.21 7.33
CA THR A 142 19.28 0.64 7.74
C THR A 142 19.05 1.26 9.11
N GLU A 143 17.81 1.64 9.42
CA GLU A 143 17.40 2.22 10.69
C GLU A 143 16.04 1.70 11.13
N PRO A 144 15.94 0.42 11.57
CA PRO A 144 14.66 -0.21 11.86
C PRO A 144 13.94 0.42 13.05
N LYS A 145 12.65 0.74 12.86
CA LYS A 145 11.74 1.28 13.88
C LYS A 145 10.76 0.21 14.39
N ASP A 146 9.75 0.61 15.14
CA ASP A 146 8.72 -0.32 15.63
C ASP A 146 8.02 -1.03 14.47
N TYR A 147 7.69 -0.27 13.41
CA TYR A 147 7.12 -0.79 12.17
C TYR A 147 7.94 -0.31 10.98
N ASN A 148 8.35 -1.26 10.15
CA ASN A 148 9.15 -1.04 8.94
C ASN A 148 8.30 -1.48 7.74
N LEU A 149 7.81 -0.52 6.98
CA LEU A 149 6.82 -0.74 5.92
C LEU A 149 7.51 -0.63 4.56
N TYR A 150 7.32 -1.63 3.70
CA TYR A 150 7.95 -1.67 2.39
C TYR A 150 7.09 -2.39 1.35
N GLY A 151 7.50 -2.34 0.08
CA GLY A 151 6.88 -3.01 -1.06
C GLY A 151 7.88 -3.78 -1.90
N HIS A 152 7.76 -3.65 -3.23
CA HIS A 152 8.68 -4.10 -4.27
C HIS A 152 8.92 -5.61 -4.36
N ASN A 153 9.26 -6.29 -3.26
CA ASN A 153 9.73 -7.67 -3.28
C ASN A 153 8.60 -8.69 -3.01
N PRO A 154 8.09 -9.42 -4.01
CA PRO A 154 6.99 -10.36 -3.84
C PRO A 154 7.36 -11.64 -3.09
N LEU A 155 8.64 -11.95 -2.97
CA LEU A 155 9.11 -13.17 -2.32
C LEU A 155 9.18 -13.02 -0.79
N MET A 156 9.28 -11.79 -0.31
CA MET A 156 9.34 -11.52 1.13
C MET A 156 7.96 -11.56 1.76
N LYS A 157 7.91 -12.06 2.98
CA LYS A 157 6.68 -12.09 3.80
C LYS A 157 6.84 -11.17 5.00
N ASN A 158 5.70 -10.75 5.57
CA ASN A 158 5.72 -10.08 6.84
C ASN A 158 6.45 -10.93 7.89
N HIS A 159 7.27 -10.28 8.68
CA HIS A 159 7.99 -10.96 9.75
C HIS A 159 8.26 -10.00 10.91
N LYS A 160 8.61 -10.58 12.06
CA LYS A 160 8.94 -9.82 13.26
C LYS A 160 10.33 -10.22 13.73
N VAL A 161 11.18 -9.23 13.97
CA VAL A 161 12.50 -9.42 14.55
C VAL A 161 12.51 -8.73 15.91
N ARG A 162 12.66 -9.50 17.00
CA ARG A 162 12.47 -9.00 18.38
C ARG A 162 11.08 -8.34 18.50
N ASN A 163 11.03 -7.02 18.79
CA ASN A 163 9.79 -6.28 18.92
C ASN A 163 9.44 -5.42 17.67
N ARG A 164 10.22 -5.50 16.59
CA ARG A 164 10.05 -4.70 15.39
C ARG A 164 9.35 -5.50 14.30
N TRP A 165 8.33 -4.92 13.69
CA TRP A 165 7.65 -5.48 12.54
C TRP A 165 8.29 -5.04 11.22
N PHE A 166 8.40 -5.97 10.28
CA PHE A 166 8.75 -5.73 8.89
C PHE A 166 7.57 -6.17 8.04
N LEU A 167 6.86 -5.21 7.44
CA LEU A 167 5.58 -5.42 6.79
C LEU A 167 5.70 -5.13 5.30
N ASN A 168 5.52 -6.18 4.51
CA ASN A 168 5.55 -6.11 3.05
C ASN A 168 4.15 -5.86 2.48
N GLY A 169 3.94 -4.68 1.88
CA GLY A 169 2.67 -4.30 1.27
C GLY A 169 2.34 -5.07 -0.01
N VAL A 170 3.32 -5.73 -0.66
CA VAL A 170 3.05 -6.63 -1.80
C VAL A 170 2.42 -7.93 -1.33
N SER A 171 2.94 -8.50 -0.24
CA SER A 171 2.48 -9.80 0.25
C SER A 171 1.09 -9.78 0.88
N SER A 172 0.72 -8.66 1.48
CA SER A 172 -0.59 -8.44 2.11
C SER A 172 -0.88 -6.96 2.30
N ILE A 173 -2.15 -6.61 2.39
CA ILE A 173 -2.57 -5.33 2.93
C ILE A 173 -2.40 -5.40 4.44
N ASN A 174 -1.66 -4.46 5.03
CA ASN A 174 -1.41 -4.46 6.46
C ASN A 174 -2.26 -3.38 7.15
N VAL A 175 -2.95 -3.76 8.22
CA VAL A 175 -3.67 -2.82 9.07
C VAL A 175 -3.07 -2.90 10.47
N ILE A 176 -2.59 -1.78 10.96
CA ILE A 176 -2.04 -1.64 12.32
C ILE A 176 -3.08 -0.94 13.18
N ASP A 177 -3.47 -1.58 14.25
CA ASP A 177 -4.26 -0.96 15.32
C ASP A 177 -3.31 -0.20 16.24
N LEU A 178 -3.28 1.12 16.11
CA LEU A 178 -2.36 2.00 16.83
C LEU A 178 -2.64 2.05 18.34
N SER A 179 -3.85 1.66 18.77
CA SER A 179 -4.18 1.60 20.20
C SER A 179 -3.61 0.38 20.91
N THR A 180 -3.34 -0.70 20.17
CA THR A 180 -2.87 -1.98 20.72
C THR A 180 -1.56 -2.48 20.15
N GLY A 181 -1.06 -1.86 19.09
CA GLY A 181 0.11 -2.31 18.33
C GLY A 181 -0.11 -3.59 17.52
N LYS A 182 -1.36 -4.06 17.41
CA LYS A 182 -1.66 -5.31 16.72
C LYS A 182 -1.71 -5.14 15.22
N VAL A 183 -1.05 -6.05 14.49
CA VAL A 183 -1.03 -6.11 13.03
C VAL A 183 -2.07 -7.10 12.53
N TYR A 184 -2.82 -6.71 11.52
CA TYR A 184 -3.78 -7.55 10.80
C TYR A 184 -3.38 -7.59 9.32
N GLU A 185 -3.18 -8.79 8.81
CA GLU A 185 -2.85 -9.04 7.41
C GLU A 185 -4.13 -9.37 6.65
N LEU A 186 -4.48 -8.53 5.67
CA LEU A 186 -5.63 -8.75 4.80
C LEU A 186 -5.15 -9.20 3.43
N ARG A 187 -5.89 -10.14 2.85
CA ARG A 187 -5.57 -10.70 1.55
C ARG A 187 -6.05 -9.77 0.44
N TYR A 188 -5.19 -9.55 -0.56
CA TYR A 188 -5.58 -8.90 -1.81
C TYR A 188 -6.63 -9.71 -2.59
N PRO A 189 -7.42 -9.08 -3.47
CA PRO A 189 -8.27 -9.78 -4.43
C PRO A 189 -7.49 -10.81 -5.25
N TRP A 190 -8.14 -11.92 -5.59
CA TRP A 190 -7.56 -12.93 -6.47
C TRP A 190 -7.11 -12.33 -7.80
N GLY A 191 -6.00 -12.79 -8.34
CA GLY A 191 -5.44 -12.29 -9.61
C GLY A 191 -4.70 -10.95 -9.49
N THR A 192 -4.57 -10.35 -8.29
CA THR A 192 -3.80 -9.11 -8.11
C THR A 192 -2.37 -9.25 -8.62
N ASP A 193 -1.72 -10.37 -8.32
CA ASP A 193 -0.34 -10.63 -8.75
C ASP A 193 -0.24 -10.85 -10.26
N ASP A 194 -1.26 -11.40 -10.91
CA ASP A 194 -1.29 -11.51 -12.37
C ASP A 194 -1.22 -10.14 -13.05
N TYR A 195 -1.85 -9.12 -12.45
CA TYR A 195 -1.78 -7.76 -12.95
C TYR A 195 -0.44 -7.08 -12.64
N ARG A 196 0.16 -7.35 -11.49
CA ARG A 196 1.48 -6.85 -11.08
C ARG A 196 2.58 -7.36 -12.00
N TYR A 197 2.52 -8.65 -12.40
CA TYR A 197 3.60 -9.29 -13.16
C TYR A 197 3.36 -9.33 -14.67
N ARG A 198 2.19 -8.89 -15.15
CA ARG A 198 1.96 -8.77 -16.59
C ARG A 198 2.87 -7.69 -17.18
N ARG A 199 3.90 -8.11 -17.90
CA ARG A 199 4.54 -7.24 -18.87
C ARG A 199 3.53 -7.01 -20.00
N ARG A 200 3.01 -5.80 -20.18
CA ARG A 200 2.30 -5.45 -21.40
C ARG A 200 3.32 -5.66 -22.52
N LYS A 201 3.11 -6.68 -23.36
CA LYS A 201 3.82 -6.77 -24.64
C LYS A 201 3.41 -5.49 -25.37
N SER A 202 4.36 -4.57 -25.57
CA SER A 202 4.22 -3.49 -26.54
C SER A 202 3.92 -4.18 -27.86
N GLY A 203 2.70 -3.96 -28.38
CA GLY A 203 2.32 -4.51 -29.67
C GLY A 203 3.31 -4.09 -30.73
N LEU A 204 3.60 -5.03 -31.65
CA LEU A 204 4.23 -4.78 -32.94
C LEU A 204 3.43 -3.73 -33.70
#